data_72843292ee3bded4d05e382a852a4051
#
_entry.id   72843292ee3bded4d05e382a852a4051
#
_cell.length_a   1.000
_cell.length_b   1.000
_cell.length_c   1.000
_cell.angle_alpha   90.00
_cell.angle_beta   90.00
_cell.angle_gamma   90.00
#
_symmetry.space_group_name_H-M   'P 1'
#
loop_
_entity.id
_entity.type
_entity.pdbx_description
1 polymer ?
#
loop_
_entity_poly.entity_id
_entity_poly.type
_entity_poly.pdbx_seq_one_letter_code
_entity_poly.pdbx_strand_id
1 'polypeptide(L)'
;MAFNMDPKKCPMPTQDPNVRNKNFEEVALGYTAEMAVNEAKRCVHCKNKPCQTGCPVGIDIPEFIGHVAEGDFEAAYQVINRSSSLPAVCGRVCPQESQCEGKCTRGIKNEPVGIGRLERFVADWHRENVHTA
;
A
#
# COMPACT_ATOMS: atom_id res chain seq x y z
N MET A 1 -19.37 0.23 -3.84
CA MET A 1 -18.24 0.32 -2.90
C MET A 1 -18.35 1.61 -2.09
N ALA A 2 -18.27 1.51 -0.77
CA ALA A 2 -18.30 2.69 0.09
C ALA A 2 -16.89 3.26 0.20
N PHE A 3 -16.73 4.56 -0.09
CA PHE A 3 -15.44 5.22 0.06
C PHE A 3 -15.19 5.60 1.52
N ASN A 4 -13.94 5.53 1.94
CA ASN A 4 -13.51 6.03 3.22
C ASN A 4 -13.03 7.48 3.03
N MET A 5 -13.75 8.43 3.61
CA MET A 5 -13.45 9.86 3.45
C MET A 5 -12.57 10.43 4.56
N ASP A 6 -11.99 9.58 5.41
CA ASP A 6 -11.09 10.00 6.47
C ASP A 6 -9.93 10.83 5.87
N PRO A 7 -9.67 12.06 6.35
CA PRO A 7 -8.58 12.89 5.84
C PRO A 7 -7.20 12.33 6.12
N LYS A 8 -7.05 11.44 7.10
CA LYS A 8 -5.77 10.85 7.47
C LYS A 8 -5.68 9.40 7.01
N LYS A 9 -4.47 9.00 6.56
CA LYS A 9 -4.23 7.60 6.24
C LYS A 9 -4.20 6.75 7.52
N CYS A 10 -4.51 5.48 7.37
CA CYS A 10 -4.43 4.52 8.47
C CYS A 10 -3.01 4.50 9.03
N PRO A 11 -2.82 4.71 10.35
CA PRO A 11 -1.48 4.70 10.93
C PRO A 11 -0.78 3.35 10.75
N MET A 12 0.52 3.38 10.55
CA MET A 12 1.34 2.17 10.50
C MET A 12 1.60 1.69 11.92
N PRO A 13 1.17 0.47 12.29
CA PRO A 13 1.51 -0.10 13.59
C PRO A 13 3.01 -0.26 13.72
N THR A 14 3.55 0.14 14.87
CA THR A 14 4.99 0.05 15.14
C THR A 14 5.22 -0.58 16.50
N GLN A 15 6.39 -1.19 16.68
CA GLN A 15 6.80 -1.69 18.00
C GLN A 15 6.94 -0.53 18.98
N ASP A 16 6.58 -0.78 20.24
CA ASP A 16 6.81 0.18 21.33
C ASP A 16 8.29 0.56 21.40
N PRO A 17 8.63 1.85 21.60
CA PRO A 17 10.03 2.28 21.65
C PRO A 17 10.88 1.55 22.68
N ASN A 18 10.31 1.15 23.81
CA ASN A 18 11.04 0.42 24.86
C ASN A 18 11.21 -1.07 24.55
N VAL A 19 10.50 -1.59 23.54
CA VAL A 19 10.64 -2.95 23.06
C VAL A 19 11.58 -2.99 21.87
N ARG A 20 11.37 -2.10 20.90
CA ARG A 20 12.13 -2.10 19.64
C ARG A 20 13.62 -1.79 19.82
N ASN A 21 13.99 -1.08 20.87
CA ASN A 21 15.40 -0.77 21.15
C ASN A 21 16.19 -1.96 21.69
N LYS A 22 15.55 -3.11 21.89
CA LYS A 22 16.15 -4.32 22.46
C LYS A 22 16.16 -5.51 21.50
N ASN A 23 15.72 -5.32 20.25
CA ASN A 23 15.68 -6.38 19.25
C ASN A 23 16.02 -5.82 17.86
N PHE A 24 16.17 -6.71 16.88
CA PHE A 24 16.44 -6.37 15.48
C PHE A 24 15.26 -6.71 14.56
N GLU A 25 14.06 -6.87 15.14
CA GLU A 25 12.84 -7.11 14.37
C GLU A 25 12.39 -5.82 13.66
N GLU A 26 11.57 -5.96 12.62
CA GLU A 26 11.02 -4.78 11.93
C GLU A 26 10.25 -3.89 12.90
N VAL A 27 10.58 -2.59 12.90
CA VAL A 27 9.89 -1.61 13.74
C VAL A 27 8.46 -1.39 13.26
N ALA A 28 8.27 -1.19 11.96
CA ALA A 28 6.95 -1.08 11.35
C ALA A 28 6.38 -2.48 11.16
N LEU A 29 5.22 -2.74 11.75
CA LEU A 29 4.64 -4.09 11.78
C LEU A 29 3.80 -4.44 10.57
N GLY A 30 3.42 -3.45 9.74
CA GLY A 30 2.56 -3.66 8.59
C GLY A 30 1.08 -3.58 8.94
N TYR A 31 0.25 -3.52 7.90
CA TYR A 31 -1.21 -3.49 8.07
C TYR A 31 -1.77 -4.88 8.30
N THR A 32 -2.88 -4.98 9.05
CA THR A 32 -3.75 -6.15 9.04
C THR A 32 -4.64 -6.08 7.79
N ALA A 33 -5.32 -7.20 7.47
CA ALA A 33 -6.24 -7.24 6.32
C ALA A 33 -7.33 -6.17 6.43
N GLU A 34 -7.90 -5.99 7.63
CA GLU A 34 -8.94 -4.99 7.88
C GLU A 34 -8.41 -3.57 7.66
N MET A 35 -7.23 -3.27 8.19
CA MET A 35 -6.60 -1.96 8.02
C MET A 35 -6.32 -1.68 6.55
N ALA A 36 -5.83 -2.66 5.81
CA ALA A 36 -5.52 -2.53 4.39
C ALA A 36 -6.77 -2.25 3.57
N VAL A 37 -7.85 -2.98 3.80
CA VAL A 37 -9.12 -2.77 3.10
C VAL A 37 -9.66 -1.36 3.39
N ASN A 38 -9.61 -0.94 4.65
CA ASN A 38 -10.07 0.39 5.04
C ASN A 38 -9.26 1.50 4.38
N GLU A 39 -7.93 1.36 4.36
CA GLU A 39 -7.07 2.34 3.69
C GLU A 39 -7.28 2.34 2.17
N ALA A 40 -7.46 1.18 1.57
CA ALA A 40 -7.72 1.06 0.14
C ALA A 40 -8.99 1.79 -0.29
N LYS A 41 -9.99 1.84 0.59
CA LYS A 41 -11.25 2.56 0.33
C LYS A 41 -11.08 4.07 0.30
N ARG A 42 -9.94 4.61 0.73
CA ARG A 42 -9.64 6.04 0.60
C ARG A 42 -9.28 6.42 -0.83
N CYS A 43 -8.89 5.48 -1.67
CA CYS A 43 -8.59 5.74 -3.07
C CYS A 43 -9.86 6.09 -3.85
N VAL A 44 -9.83 7.20 -4.61
CA VAL A 44 -10.97 7.67 -5.39
C VAL A 44 -10.93 7.20 -6.84
N HIS A 45 -9.98 6.36 -7.19
CA HIS A 45 -9.86 5.74 -8.53
C HIS A 45 -9.85 6.76 -9.67
N CYS A 46 -8.87 7.69 -9.63
CA CYS A 46 -8.73 8.73 -10.65
C CYS A 46 -8.56 8.13 -12.05
N LYS A 47 -9.28 8.68 -13.02
CA LYS A 47 -9.20 8.21 -14.42
C LYS A 47 -7.81 8.42 -15.03
N ASN A 48 -7.18 9.55 -14.72
CA ASN A 48 -5.86 9.89 -15.26
C ASN A 48 -4.70 9.27 -14.47
N LYS A 49 -4.99 8.59 -13.35
CA LYS A 49 -4.02 7.83 -12.55
C LYS A 49 -2.71 8.58 -12.30
N PRO A 50 -2.75 9.76 -11.64
CA PRO A 50 -1.53 10.54 -11.43
C PRO A 50 -0.49 9.81 -10.58
N CYS A 51 -0.93 8.96 -9.65
CA CYS A 51 -0.02 8.15 -8.83
C CYS A 51 0.81 7.19 -9.67
N GLN A 52 0.22 6.61 -10.73
CA GLN A 52 0.95 5.70 -11.62
C GLN A 52 2.12 6.41 -12.31
N THR A 53 1.95 7.68 -12.68
CA THR A 53 3.04 8.44 -13.30
C THR A 53 4.16 8.73 -12.31
N GLY A 54 3.87 8.73 -11.03
CA GLY A 54 4.88 8.89 -9.97
C GLY A 54 5.63 7.62 -9.62
N CYS A 55 5.16 6.47 -10.10
CA CYS A 55 5.83 5.18 -9.86
C CYS A 55 6.88 4.93 -10.94
N PRO A 56 8.17 4.74 -10.59
CA PRO A 56 9.22 4.51 -11.58
C PRO A 56 9.01 3.30 -12.48
N VAL A 57 8.29 2.27 -12.01
CA VAL A 57 8.01 1.07 -12.79
C VAL A 57 6.58 1.04 -13.33
N GLY A 58 5.80 2.09 -13.07
CA GLY A 58 4.48 2.26 -13.68
C GLY A 58 3.40 1.29 -13.24
N ILE A 59 3.39 0.89 -11.96
CA ILE A 59 2.34 0.02 -11.40
C ILE A 59 0.97 0.67 -11.60
N ASP A 60 -0.04 -0.11 -12.02
CA ASP A 60 -1.42 0.37 -12.07
C ASP A 60 -2.00 0.41 -10.67
N ILE A 61 -1.71 1.50 -9.98
CA ILE A 61 -2.00 1.66 -8.56
C ILE A 61 -3.51 1.64 -8.28
N PRO A 62 -4.36 2.39 -9.01
CA PRO A 62 -5.80 2.32 -8.75
C PRO A 62 -6.38 0.91 -8.93
N GLU A 63 -5.86 0.14 -9.87
CA GLU A 63 -6.35 -1.22 -10.11
C GLU A 63 -6.02 -2.14 -8.92
N PHE A 64 -4.74 -2.15 -8.46
CA PHE A 64 -4.41 -3.04 -7.35
C PHE A 64 -5.11 -2.60 -6.05
N ILE A 65 -5.24 -1.30 -5.81
CA ILE A 65 -5.95 -0.79 -4.62
C ILE A 65 -7.43 -1.17 -4.68
N GLY A 66 -8.04 -1.14 -5.87
CA GLY A 66 -9.41 -1.59 -6.05
C GLY A 66 -9.61 -3.04 -5.61
N HIS A 67 -8.68 -3.92 -5.99
CA HIS A 67 -8.73 -5.31 -5.56
C HIS A 67 -8.54 -5.46 -4.05
N VAL A 68 -7.65 -4.68 -3.44
CA VAL A 68 -7.47 -4.69 -1.97
C VAL A 68 -8.79 -4.27 -1.29
N ALA A 69 -9.44 -3.23 -1.79
CA ALA A 69 -10.71 -2.76 -1.23
C ALA A 69 -11.80 -3.81 -1.29
N GLU A 70 -11.76 -4.69 -2.29
CA GLU A 70 -12.70 -5.81 -2.44
C GLU A 70 -12.30 -7.05 -1.63
N GLY A 71 -11.12 -7.04 -1.03
CA GLY A 71 -10.60 -8.17 -0.27
C GLY A 71 -9.91 -9.22 -1.12
N ASP A 72 -9.72 -8.98 -2.43
CA ASP A 72 -9.05 -9.92 -3.32
C ASP A 72 -7.56 -9.56 -3.41
N PHE A 73 -6.82 -9.98 -2.41
CA PHE A 73 -5.40 -9.64 -2.27
C PHE A 73 -4.52 -10.32 -3.31
N GLU A 74 -4.88 -11.51 -3.76
CA GLU A 74 -4.11 -12.19 -4.79
C GLU A 74 -4.24 -11.49 -6.14
N ALA A 75 -5.44 -11.04 -6.50
CA ALA A 75 -5.62 -10.26 -7.72
C ALA A 75 -4.82 -8.95 -7.65
N ALA A 76 -4.79 -8.30 -6.46
CA ALA A 76 -3.97 -7.12 -6.25
C ALA A 76 -2.49 -7.41 -6.48
N TYR A 77 -1.99 -8.53 -5.96
CA TYR A 77 -0.59 -8.94 -6.18
C TYR A 77 -0.29 -9.15 -7.65
N GLN A 78 -1.19 -9.79 -8.39
CA GLN A 78 -0.99 -10.05 -9.82
C GLN A 78 -0.89 -8.74 -10.61
N VAL A 79 -1.67 -7.73 -10.25
CA VAL A 79 -1.58 -6.41 -10.88
C VAL A 79 -0.20 -5.79 -10.64
N ILE A 80 0.28 -5.82 -9.40
CA ILE A 80 1.60 -5.29 -9.05
C ILE A 80 2.70 -6.06 -9.79
N ASN A 81 2.58 -7.38 -9.84
CA ASN A 81 3.60 -8.26 -10.41
C ASN A 81 3.79 -8.08 -11.92
N ARG A 82 2.81 -7.51 -12.62
CA ARG A 82 2.97 -7.16 -14.05
C ARG A 82 4.10 -6.15 -14.27
N SER A 83 4.36 -5.29 -13.30
CA SER A 83 5.28 -4.16 -13.43
C SER A 83 6.45 -4.22 -12.47
N SER A 84 6.32 -4.89 -11.33
CA SER A 84 7.36 -4.94 -10.29
C SER A 84 7.53 -6.35 -9.77
N SER A 85 8.78 -6.80 -9.71
CA SER A 85 9.14 -8.11 -9.15
C SER A 85 9.45 -8.04 -7.65
N LEU A 86 9.57 -6.84 -7.07
CA LEU A 86 10.05 -6.63 -5.70
C LEU A 86 9.11 -5.77 -4.85
N PRO A 87 7.79 -6.04 -4.84
CA PRO A 87 6.87 -5.17 -4.10
C PRO A 87 7.10 -5.17 -2.59
N ALA A 88 7.57 -6.29 -2.02
CA ALA A 88 7.87 -6.35 -0.58
C ALA A 88 9.01 -5.40 -0.21
N VAL A 89 10.01 -5.26 -1.08
CA VAL A 89 11.13 -4.34 -0.87
C VAL A 89 10.70 -2.91 -1.17
N CYS A 90 10.05 -2.69 -2.32
CA CYS A 90 9.59 -1.36 -2.74
C CYS A 90 8.62 -0.76 -1.73
N GLY A 91 7.71 -1.56 -1.18
CA GLY A 91 6.77 -1.10 -0.17
C GLY A 91 7.43 -0.63 1.12
N ARG A 92 8.67 -1.08 1.37
CA ARG A 92 9.43 -0.70 2.57
C ARG A 92 10.42 0.44 2.33
N VAL A 93 11.00 0.55 1.12
CA VAL A 93 12.16 1.44 0.89
C VAL A 93 11.93 2.57 -0.10
N CYS A 94 10.89 2.50 -0.93
CA CYS A 94 10.60 3.59 -1.85
C CYS A 94 10.25 4.87 -1.09
N PRO A 95 10.75 6.03 -1.53
CA PRO A 95 10.34 7.32 -0.95
C PRO A 95 8.97 7.71 -1.54
N GLN A 96 7.90 7.02 -1.11
CA GLN A 96 6.56 7.15 -1.67
C GLN A 96 6.06 8.60 -1.62
N GLU A 97 6.42 9.34 -0.59
CA GLU A 97 5.99 10.73 -0.39
C GLU A 97 6.46 11.67 -1.51
N SER A 98 7.51 11.29 -2.23
CA SER A 98 8.00 12.06 -3.40
C SER A 98 7.77 11.33 -4.72
N GLN A 99 7.19 10.15 -4.70
CA GLN A 99 6.87 9.35 -5.88
C GLN A 99 5.35 9.21 -6.04
N CYS A 100 4.82 7.98 -5.84
CA CYS A 100 3.39 7.72 -6.05
C CYS A 100 2.49 8.53 -5.12
N GLU A 101 2.78 8.52 -3.83
CA GLU A 101 1.96 9.27 -2.85
C GLU A 101 2.07 10.78 -3.06
N GLY A 102 3.21 11.25 -3.53
CA GLY A 102 3.40 12.67 -3.87
C GLY A 102 2.53 13.14 -5.02
N LYS A 103 2.00 12.23 -5.83
CA LYS A 103 1.10 12.54 -6.94
C LYS A 103 -0.36 12.19 -6.63
N CYS A 104 -0.65 11.63 -5.46
CA CYS A 104 -2.00 11.23 -5.09
C CYS A 104 -2.93 12.43 -4.98
N THR A 105 -4.09 12.36 -5.66
CA THR A 105 -5.10 13.42 -5.63
C THR A 105 -5.59 13.70 -4.21
N ARG A 106 -5.72 12.68 -3.38
CA ARG A 106 -6.10 12.85 -1.97
C ARG A 106 -5.08 13.65 -1.17
N GLY A 107 -3.82 13.65 -1.60
CA GLY A 107 -2.74 14.39 -0.95
C GLY A 107 -2.77 15.89 -1.18
N ILE A 108 -3.65 16.39 -2.05
CA ILE A 108 -3.74 17.84 -2.32
C ILE A 108 -4.29 18.58 -1.11
N LYS A 109 -5.31 18.04 -0.45
CA LYS A 109 -5.97 18.68 0.71
C LYS A 109 -5.82 17.88 2.00
N ASN A 110 -5.52 16.60 1.89
CA ASN A 110 -5.46 15.68 3.02
C ASN A 110 -4.19 14.85 2.91
N GLU A 111 -4.05 13.81 3.72
CA GLU A 111 -2.97 12.86 3.54
C GLU A 111 -3.25 11.97 2.32
N PRO A 112 -2.24 11.69 1.48
CA PRO A 112 -2.41 10.76 0.35
C PRO A 112 -2.77 9.37 0.85
N VAL A 113 -3.28 8.53 -0.06
CA VAL A 113 -3.51 7.12 0.23
C VAL A 113 -2.17 6.47 0.55
N GLY A 114 -2.13 5.58 1.54
CA GLY A 114 -0.92 4.85 1.93
C GLY A 114 -0.53 3.78 0.92
N ILE A 115 -0.14 4.19 -0.26
CA ILE A 115 0.14 3.30 -1.41
C ILE A 115 1.26 2.32 -1.09
N GLY A 116 2.39 2.80 -0.57
CA GLY A 116 3.51 1.94 -0.22
C GLY A 116 3.17 0.95 0.87
N ARG A 117 2.37 1.38 1.84
CA ARG A 117 1.91 0.50 2.94
C ARG A 117 1.00 -0.61 2.43
N LEU A 118 0.14 -0.29 1.45
CA LEU A 118 -0.73 -1.29 0.80
C LEU A 118 0.06 -2.25 -0.08
N GLU A 119 1.05 -1.74 -0.82
CA GLU A 119 1.94 -2.57 -1.63
C GLU A 119 2.69 -3.59 -0.76
N ARG A 120 3.25 -3.12 0.36
CA ARG A 120 3.90 -3.98 1.35
C ARG A 120 2.94 -5.05 1.88
N PHE A 121 1.72 -4.64 2.24
CA PHE A 121 0.72 -5.57 2.75
C PHE A 121 0.41 -6.66 1.74
N VAL A 122 0.17 -6.29 0.48
CA VAL A 122 -0.17 -7.23 -0.59
C VAL A 122 0.97 -8.22 -0.81
N ALA A 123 2.20 -7.74 -0.84
CA ALA A 123 3.37 -8.58 -1.04
C ALA A 123 3.59 -9.56 0.11
N ASP A 124 3.46 -9.09 1.34
CA ASP A 124 3.63 -9.93 2.53
C ASP A 124 2.50 -10.96 2.61
N TRP A 125 1.25 -10.57 2.30
CA TRP A 125 0.12 -11.49 2.26
C TRP A 125 0.35 -12.61 1.24
N HIS A 126 0.81 -12.27 0.05
CA HIS A 126 1.09 -13.25 -1.00
C HIS A 126 2.16 -14.25 -0.53
N ARG A 127 3.25 -13.75 0.04
CA ARG A 127 4.34 -14.59 0.53
C ARG A 127 3.86 -15.57 1.60
N GLU A 128 2.97 -15.13 2.49
CA GLU A 128 2.50 -15.94 3.61
C GLU A 128 1.39 -16.92 3.23
N ASN A 129 0.59 -16.61 2.22
CA ASN A 129 -0.62 -17.37 1.89
C ASN A 129 -0.56 -18.14 0.58
N VAL A 130 0.32 -17.77 -0.34
CA VAL A 130 0.47 -18.44 -1.64
C VAL A 130 1.85 -19.07 -1.72
N HIS A 131 1.87 -20.41 -1.73
CA HIS A 131 3.10 -21.19 -1.81
C HIS A 131 3.22 -21.75 -3.22
N THR A 132 3.87 -21.02 -4.11
CA THR A 132 4.22 -21.52 -5.44
C THR A 132 5.65 -22.03 -5.43
N ALA A 133 5.83 -23.22 -5.91
CA ALA A 133 7.15 -23.82 -6.05
C ALA A 133 7.95 -23.13 -7.15
#